data_28321ae81511af55a7ebecd307f279c4
#
_entry.id   28321ae81511af55a7ebecd307f279c4
#
_cell.length_a   1.000
_cell.length_b   1.000
_cell.length_c   1.000
_cell.angle_alpha   90.00
_cell.angle_beta   90.00
_cell.angle_gamma   90.00
#
_symmetry.space_group_name_H-M   'P 1'
#
loop_
_entity.id
_entity.type
_entity.pdbx_description
1 polymer ?
#
loop_
_entity_poly.entity_id
_entity_poly.type
_entity_poly.pdbx_seq_one_letter_code
_entity_poly.pdbx_strand_id
1 'polypeptide(L)'
;MAVIGLGFGLIVAFWGYKLLWIILPIWGFFAGFALGAQTIDIILNEGFLASITGWVVGFGVGAIFAILSYLFYFLAVALLSGAFGYGVTVGILTWLFDKDEVGFLFWLIGIVVGVAVAVLVLRFNIQKYAVIAITALAGTAVTIFVLLAAFGDLSVVELMVAPVARAINDSWLWFLYFVIVGAAGIYFQLQTNKDYEIEEYNRWAG
;
A
#
# COMPACT_ATOMS: atom_id res chain seq x y z
N MET A 1 -3.51 -20.00 -11.00
CA MET A 1 -3.12 -19.09 -9.90
C MET A 1 -2.12 -18.04 -10.35
N ALA A 2 -1.03 -18.38 -11.05
CA ALA A 2 -0.01 -17.40 -11.50
C ALA A 2 -0.59 -16.27 -12.37
N VAL A 3 -1.48 -16.59 -13.33
CA VAL A 3 -2.10 -15.58 -14.23
C VAL A 3 -2.89 -14.53 -13.43
N ILE A 4 -3.64 -14.94 -12.40
CA ILE A 4 -4.41 -14.03 -11.54
C ILE A 4 -3.46 -13.14 -10.74
N GLY A 5 -2.40 -13.73 -10.17
CA GLY A 5 -1.40 -12.97 -9.42
C GLY A 5 -0.63 -11.95 -10.28
N LEU A 6 -0.26 -12.33 -11.50
CA LEU A 6 0.34 -11.42 -12.47
C LEU A 6 -0.61 -10.27 -12.85
N GLY A 7 -1.87 -10.61 -13.16
CA GLY A 7 -2.89 -9.62 -13.44
C GLY A 7 -3.06 -8.63 -12.28
N PHE A 8 -3.13 -9.13 -11.04
CA PHE A 8 -3.22 -8.30 -9.85
C PHE A 8 -1.99 -7.38 -9.68
N GLY A 9 -0.78 -7.92 -9.80
CA GLY A 9 0.46 -7.15 -9.71
C GLY A 9 0.52 -6.03 -10.76
N LEU A 10 0.16 -6.33 -12.02
CA LEU A 10 0.11 -5.32 -13.08
C LEU A 10 -0.98 -4.27 -12.83
N ILE A 11 -2.18 -4.68 -12.38
CA ILE A 11 -3.23 -3.73 -12.03
C ILE A 11 -2.75 -2.78 -10.92
N VAL A 12 -2.10 -3.28 -9.89
CA VAL A 12 -1.52 -2.44 -8.83
C VAL A 12 -0.42 -1.54 -9.37
N ALA A 13 0.47 -2.04 -10.26
CA ALA A 13 1.55 -1.26 -10.84
C ALA A 13 1.04 -0.10 -11.71
N PHE A 14 -0.03 -0.30 -12.49
CA PHE A 14 -0.51 0.69 -13.46
C PHE A 14 -1.71 1.52 -12.98
N TRP A 15 -2.53 1.01 -12.05
CA TRP A 15 -3.73 1.68 -11.53
C TRP A 15 -3.75 1.81 -10.01
N GLY A 16 -2.62 1.60 -9.33
CA GLY A 16 -2.55 1.56 -7.87
C GLY A 16 -3.11 2.79 -7.17
N TYR A 17 -2.86 3.98 -7.70
CA TYR A 17 -3.43 5.22 -7.16
C TYR A 17 -4.96 5.22 -7.19
N LYS A 18 -5.58 4.84 -8.31
CA LYS A 18 -7.05 4.75 -8.44
C LYS A 18 -7.63 3.65 -7.55
N LEU A 19 -6.94 2.52 -7.47
CA LEU A 19 -7.34 1.42 -6.59
C LEU A 19 -7.37 1.85 -5.13
N LEU A 20 -6.38 2.62 -4.67
CA LEU A 20 -6.35 3.12 -3.30
C LEU A 20 -7.60 3.95 -3.00
N TRP A 21 -8.01 4.84 -3.89
CA TRP A 21 -9.21 5.66 -3.73
C TRP A 21 -10.51 4.85 -3.66
N ILE A 22 -10.58 3.70 -4.34
CA ILE A 22 -11.74 2.80 -4.30
C ILE A 22 -11.69 1.92 -3.05
N ILE A 23 -10.51 1.39 -2.73
CA ILE A 23 -10.35 0.44 -1.62
C ILE A 23 -10.52 1.12 -0.27
N LEU A 24 -10.09 2.38 -0.13
CA LEU A 24 -10.14 3.10 1.14
C LEU A 24 -11.57 3.19 1.72
N PRO A 25 -12.61 3.67 0.97
CA PRO A 25 -13.98 3.69 1.47
C PRO A 25 -14.55 2.29 1.75
N ILE A 26 -14.17 1.29 0.94
CA ILE A 26 -14.61 -0.09 1.15
C ILE A 26 -14.07 -0.63 2.47
N TRP A 27 -12.77 -0.47 2.74
CA TRP A 27 -12.18 -0.86 4.01
C TRP A 27 -12.71 -0.05 5.18
N GLY A 28 -12.91 1.26 4.99
CA GLY A 28 -13.56 2.13 5.97
C GLY A 28 -14.96 1.61 6.33
N PHE A 29 -15.76 1.26 5.32
CA PHE A 29 -17.08 0.69 5.53
C PHE A 29 -17.03 -0.60 6.35
N PHE A 30 -16.19 -1.57 5.99
CA PHE A 30 -16.10 -2.83 6.71
C PHE A 30 -15.58 -2.66 8.15
N ALA A 31 -14.62 -1.78 8.35
CA ALA A 31 -14.12 -1.47 9.69
C ALA A 31 -15.21 -0.84 10.56
N GLY A 32 -15.92 0.15 10.04
CA GLY A 32 -17.03 0.80 10.74
C GLY A 32 -18.20 -0.16 10.98
N PHE A 33 -18.52 -1.01 10.01
CA PHE A 33 -19.55 -2.03 10.15
C PHE A 33 -19.22 -3.00 11.28
N ALA A 34 -17.98 -3.52 11.30
CA ALA A 34 -17.53 -4.43 12.35
C ALA A 34 -17.59 -3.78 13.73
N LEU A 35 -17.13 -2.55 13.85
CA LEU A 35 -17.20 -1.79 15.12
C LEU A 35 -18.64 -1.56 15.58
N GLY A 36 -19.51 -1.12 14.68
CA GLY A 36 -20.91 -0.86 14.97
C GLY A 36 -21.66 -2.12 15.38
N ALA A 37 -21.50 -3.21 14.63
CA ALA A 37 -22.15 -4.49 14.92
C ALA A 37 -21.67 -5.08 16.24
N GLN A 38 -20.35 -5.15 16.47
CA GLN A 38 -19.78 -5.69 17.72
C GLN A 38 -20.20 -4.87 18.95
N THR A 39 -20.32 -3.56 18.82
CA THR A 39 -20.78 -2.72 19.94
C THR A 39 -22.20 -3.09 20.36
N ILE A 40 -23.08 -3.37 19.41
CA ILE A 40 -24.46 -3.77 19.70
C ILE A 40 -24.51 -5.17 20.30
N ASP A 41 -23.72 -6.12 19.81
CA ASP A 41 -23.64 -7.48 20.37
C ASP A 41 -23.20 -7.47 21.85
N ILE A 42 -22.25 -6.60 22.20
CA ILE A 42 -21.80 -6.42 23.59
C ILE A 42 -22.90 -5.81 24.47
N ILE A 43 -23.68 -4.86 23.97
CA ILE A 43 -24.71 -4.14 24.74
C ILE A 43 -25.95 -4.99 24.93
N LEU A 44 -26.39 -5.74 23.92
CA LEU A 44 -27.66 -6.47 23.91
C LEU A 44 -27.54 -7.97 24.24
N ASN A 45 -26.34 -8.47 24.58
CA ASN A 45 -26.09 -9.88 24.92
C ASN A 45 -26.70 -10.87 23.91
N GLU A 46 -26.00 -11.13 22.83
CA GLU A 46 -26.27 -12.17 21.84
C GLU A 46 -27.74 -12.67 21.72
N GLY A 47 -28.50 -12.13 20.80
CA GLY A 47 -29.88 -12.54 20.53
C GLY A 47 -30.34 -12.13 19.13
N PHE A 48 -31.49 -12.63 18.69
CA PHE A 48 -32.04 -12.30 17.37
C PHE A 48 -32.20 -10.77 17.14
N LEU A 49 -32.66 -10.05 18.18
CA LEU A 49 -32.77 -8.59 18.14
C LEU A 49 -31.40 -7.89 18.12
N ALA A 50 -30.41 -8.44 18.83
CA ALA A 50 -29.04 -7.96 18.79
C ALA A 50 -28.46 -8.07 17.37
N SER A 51 -28.66 -9.21 16.71
CA SER A 51 -28.20 -9.43 15.33
C SER A 51 -28.80 -8.43 14.35
N ILE A 52 -30.14 -8.22 14.35
CA ILE A 52 -30.78 -7.27 13.44
C ILE A 52 -30.33 -5.83 13.74
N THR A 53 -30.34 -5.44 15.01
CA THR A 53 -29.92 -4.09 15.42
C THR A 53 -28.45 -3.88 15.12
N GLY A 54 -27.60 -4.89 15.35
CA GLY A 54 -26.18 -4.88 15.02
C GLY A 54 -25.94 -4.65 13.53
N TRP A 55 -26.71 -5.30 12.66
CA TRP A 55 -26.62 -5.07 11.21
C TRP A 55 -26.99 -3.63 10.83
N VAL A 56 -28.10 -3.12 11.34
CA VAL A 56 -28.58 -1.76 11.03
C VAL A 56 -27.59 -0.71 11.53
N VAL A 57 -27.13 -0.82 12.77
CA VAL A 57 -26.15 0.09 13.36
C VAL A 57 -24.80 -0.07 12.67
N GLY A 58 -24.38 -1.31 12.39
CA GLY A 58 -23.16 -1.61 11.65
C GLY A 58 -23.16 -0.95 10.27
N PHE A 59 -24.27 -1.03 9.54
CA PHE A 59 -24.43 -0.33 8.24
C PHE A 59 -24.33 1.18 8.38
N GLY A 60 -24.98 1.78 9.37
CA GLY A 60 -24.94 3.22 9.63
C GLY A 60 -23.52 3.69 9.98
N VAL A 61 -22.87 3.01 10.91
CA VAL A 61 -21.47 3.29 11.29
C VAL A 61 -20.53 3.02 10.13
N GLY A 62 -20.72 1.94 9.38
CA GLY A 62 -19.95 1.63 8.18
C GLY A 62 -20.05 2.72 7.11
N ALA A 63 -21.24 3.25 6.84
CA ALA A 63 -21.43 4.36 5.90
C ALA A 63 -20.69 5.63 6.35
N ILE A 64 -20.75 5.96 7.65
CA ILE A 64 -20.00 7.09 8.22
C ILE A 64 -18.49 6.87 8.06
N PHE A 65 -17.99 5.69 8.38
CA PHE A 65 -16.57 5.36 8.24
C PHE A 65 -16.11 5.32 6.78
N ALA A 66 -16.97 4.91 5.85
CA ALA A 66 -16.67 5.00 4.42
C ALA A 66 -16.44 6.45 3.96
N ILE A 67 -17.24 7.40 4.46
CA ILE A 67 -17.06 8.83 4.19
C ILE A 67 -15.81 9.36 4.92
N LEU A 68 -15.63 9.01 6.17
CA LEU A 68 -14.47 9.41 6.98
C LEU A 68 -13.16 8.80 6.47
N SER A 69 -13.22 7.73 5.65
CA SER A 69 -12.02 7.09 5.10
C SER A 69 -11.14 8.04 4.30
N TYR A 70 -11.72 9.08 3.70
CA TYR A 70 -10.97 10.13 3.02
C TYR A 70 -10.12 10.96 3.98
N LEU A 71 -10.55 11.13 5.23
CA LEU A 71 -9.73 11.75 6.28
C LEU A 71 -8.54 10.85 6.67
N PHE A 72 -8.74 9.53 6.61
CA PHE A 72 -7.66 8.56 6.86
C PHE A 72 -6.69 8.42 5.69
N TYR A 73 -6.99 9.01 4.52
CA TYR A 73 -6.08 9.03 3.39
C TYR A 73 -4.70 9.56 3.78
N PHE A 74 -4.66 10.70 4.48
CA PHE A 74 -3.40 11.29 4.94
C PHE A 74 -2.64 10.36 5.89
N LEU A 75 -3.33 9.67 6.78
CA LEU A 75 -2.73 8.69 7.68
C LEU A 75 -2.19 7.49 6.90
N ALA A 76 -2.96 6.96 5.95
CA ALA A 76 -2.53 5.86 5.10
C ALA A 76 -1.27 6.23 4.30
N VAL A 77 -1.24 7.42 3.70
CA VAL A 77 -0.08 7.93 2.97
C VAL A 77 1.13 8.09 3.88
N ALA A 78 0.94 8.64 5.09
CA ALA A 78 2.02 8.78 6.07
C ALA A 78 2.61 7.41 6.45
N LEU A 79 1.74 6.44 6.74
CA LEU A 79 2.16 5.07 7.09
C LEU A 79 2.89 4.38 5.93
N LEU A 80 2.35 4.46 4.71
CA LEU A 80 2.98 3.88 3.52
C LEU A 80 4.32 4.52 3.21
N SER A 81 4.38 5.86 3.21
CA SER A 81 5.62 6.59 2.95
C SER A 81 6.66 6.35 4.04
N GLY A 82 6.23 6.29 5.29
CA GLY A 82 7.08 5.96 6.43
C GLY A 82 7.61 4.53 6.36
N ALA A 83 6.77 3.56 6.07
CA ALA A 83 7.17 2.16 5.90
C ALA A 83 8.14 1.99 4.73
N PHE A 84 7.90 2.68 3.62
CA PHE A 84 8.82 2.68 2.48
C PHE A 84 10.17 3.29 2.85
N GLY A 85 10.18 4.46 3.49
CA GLY A 85 11.41 5.12 3.97
C GLY A 85 12.19 4.24 4.95
N TYR A 86 11.49 3.59 5.88
CA TYR A 86 12.07 2.59 6.79
C TYR A 86 12.72 1.43 6.03
N GLY A 87 11.96 0.79 5.14
CA GLY A 87 12.43 -0.38 4.39
C GLY A 87 13.64 -0.07 3.51
N VAL A 88 13.64 1.06 2.80
CA VAL A 88 14.78 1.50 1.99
C VAL A 88 16.00 1.76 2.87
N THR A 89 15.82 2.46 4.00
CA THR A 89 16.93 2.79 4.89
C THR A 89 17.55 1.53 5.50
N VAL A 90 16.73 0.64 6.04
CA VAL A 90 17.22 -0.62 6.62
C VAL A 90 17.86 -1.48 5.53
N GLY A 91 17.28 -1.57 4.35
CA GLY A 91 17.84 -2.32 3.23
C GLY A 91 19.22 -1.81 2.79
N ILE A 92 19.40 -0.49 2.71
CA ILE A 92 20.70 0.13 2.40
C ILE A 92 21.72 -0.14 3.51
N LEU A 93 21.32 0.01 4.78
CA LEU A 93 22.22 -0.21 5.92
C LEU A 93 22.67 -1.67 6.01
N THR A 94 21.76 -2.63 5.86
CA THR A 94 22.11 -4.07 5.88
C THR A 94 23.03 -4.43 4.73
N TRP A 95 22.77 -3.91 3.53
CA TRP A 95 23.66 -4.12 2.38
C TRP A 95 25.04 -3.50 2.57
N LEU A 96 25.11 -2.26 3.08
CA LEU A 96 26.38 -1.54 3.25
C LEU A 96 27.29 -2.16 4.33
N PHE A 97 26.68 -2.68 5.41
CA PHE A 97 27.42 -3.24 6.55
C PHE A 97 27.53 -4.77 6.51
N ASP A 98 27.06 -5.42 5.44
CA ASP A 98 27.08 -6.87 5.23
C ASP A 98 26.57 -7.64 6.46
N LYS A 99 25.44 -7.23 7.00
CA LYS A 99 24.80 -7.83 8.17
C LYS A 99 23.46 -8.45 7.80
N ASP A 100 23.34 -9.74 8.08
CA ASP A 100 22.09 -10.48 7.88
C ASP A 100 21.01 -10.13 8.91
N GLU A 101 21.38 -9.58 10.06
CA GLU A 101 20.46 -9.21 11.12
C GLU A 101 20.36 -7.70 11.31
N VAL A 102 19.11 -7.23 11.43
CA VAL A 102 18.77 -5.83 11.70
C VAL A 102 19.06 -5.53 13.16
N GLY A 103 20.24 -4.97 13.46
CA GLY A 103 20.58 -4.51 14.80
C GLY A 103 19.66 -3.36 15.27
N PHE A 104 19.56 -3.19 16.59
CA PHE A 104 18.74 -2.12 17.22
C PHE A 104 19.00 -0.74 16.63
N LEU A 105 20.27 -0.41 16.31
CA LEU A 105 20.64 0.87 15.70
C LEU A 105 20.05 1.06 14.30
N PHE A 106 20.06 0.01 13.46
CA PHE A 106 19.49 0.10 12.10
C PHE A 106 17.99 0.25 12.15
N TRP A 107 17.32 -0.46 13.08
CA TRP A 107 15.91 -0.31 13.35
C TRP A 107 15.56 1.13 13.76
N LEU A 108 16.32 1.71 14.71
CA LEU A 108 16.11 3.07 15.19
C LEU A 108 16.31 4.12 14.06
N ILE A 109 17.43 4.01 13.30
CA ILE A 109 17.69 4.90 12.16
C ILE A 109 16.58 4.76 11.12
N GLY A 110 16.16 3.54 10.81
CA GLY A 110 15.06 3.27 9.89
C GLY A 110 13.77 3.95 10.29
N ILE A 111 13.39 3.89 11.57
CA ILE A 111 12.20 4.58 12.10
C ILE A 111 12.34 6.10 11.96
N VAL A 112 13.47 6.66 12.37
CA VAL A 112 13.69 8.12 12.30
C VAL A 112 13.58 8.61 10.86
N VAL A 113 14.23 7.91 9.92
CA VAL A 113 14.15 8.26 8.49
C VAL A 113 12.74 8.03 7.94
N GLY A 114 12.09 6.93 8.30
CA GLY A 114 10.71 6.65 7.90
C GLY A 114 9.74 7.75 8.35
N VAL A 115 9.82 8.18 9.60
CA VAL A 115 9.02 9.30 10.11
C VAL A 115 9.36 10.61 9.38
N ALA A 116 10.63 10.88 9.13
CA ALA A 116 11.05 12.06 8.38
C ALA A 116 10.46 12.05 6.95
N VAL A 117 10.50 10.92 6.25
CA VAL A 117 9.90 10.75 4.91
C VAL A 117 8.39 10.98 4.96
N ALA A 118 7.69 10.40 5.93
CA ALA A 118 6.24 10.62 6.10
C ALA A 118 5.90 12.10 6.29
N VAL A 119 6.62 12.79 7.19
CA VAL A 119 6.44 14.22 7.44
C VAL A 119 6.73 15.05 6.20
N LEU A 120 7.81 14.75 5.47
CA LEU A 120 8.16 15.46 4.23
C LEU A 120 7.08 15.29 3.15
N VAL A 121 6.59 14.08 2.96
CA VAL A 121 5.52 13.78 1.97
C VAL A 121 4.26 14.57 2.29
N LEU A 122 3.86 14.64 3.57
CA LEU A 122 2.68 15.40 3.98
C LEU A 122 2.91 16.93 3.89
N ARG A 123 4.08 17.39 4.31
CA ARG A 123 4.39 18.84 4.36
C ARG A 123 4.49 19.49 2.96
N PHE A 124 5.01 18.75 2.01
CA PHE A 124 5.18 19.26 0.63
C PHE A 124 3.99 18.95 -0.28
N ASN A 125 2.89 18.39 0.25
CA ASN A 125 1.71 17.99 -0.51
C ASN A 125 2.02 17.08 -1.72
N ILE A 126 3.06 16.22 -1.58
CA ILE A 126 3.50 15.29 -2.63
C ILE A 126 2.88 13.89 -2.45
N GLN A 127 1.81 13.77 -1.66
CA GLN A 127 1.15 12.50 -1.34
C GLN A 127 0.79 11.70 -2.59
N LYS A 128 0.26 12.36 -3.61
CA LYS A 128 -0.10 11.73 -4.89
C LYS A 128 1.10 11.04 -5.53
N TYR A 129 2.22 11.75 -5.64
CA TYR A 129 3.44 11.22 -6.24
C TYR A 129 4.04 10.09 -5.42
N ALA A 130 4.00 10.21 -4.09
CA ALA A 130 4.46 9.16 -3.19
C ALA A 130 3.62 7.88 -3.35
N VAL A 131 2.30 7.98 -3.36
CA VAL A 131 1.40 6.84 -3.56
C VAL A 131 1.61 6.21 -4.94
N ILE A 132 1.72 7.01 -5.99
CA ILE A 132 1.99 6.52 -7.35
C ILE A 132 3.31 5.73 -7.38
N ALA A 133 4.39 6.29 -6.83
CA ALA A 133 5.69 5.62 -6.80
C ALA A 133 5.64 4.31 -6.01
N ILE A 134 5.08 4.35 -4.78
CA ILE A 134 5.00 3.17 -3.91
C ILE A 134 4.15 2.07 -4.55
N THR A 135 2.98 2.41 -5.09
CA THR A 135 2.08 1.41 -5.69
C THR A 135 2.65 0.82 -6.97
N ALA A 136 3.31 1.62 -7.81
CA ALA A 136 3.97 1.13 -9.01
C ALA A 136 5.10 0.16 -8.67
N LEU A 137 5.96 0.51 -7.72
CA LEU A 137 7.06 -0.36 -7.28
C LEU A 137 6.55 -1.62 -6.57
N ALA A 138 5.56 -1.49 -5.69
CA ALA A 138 4.95 -2.62 -5.00
C ALA A 138 4.27 -3.58 -5.98
N GLY A 139 3.50 -3.06 -6.95
CA GLY A 139 2.87 -3.87 -7.99
C GLY A 139 3.90 -4.61 -8.85
N THR A 140 5.01 -3.95 -9.21
CA THR A 140 6.12 -4.58 -9.93
C THR A 140 6.79 -5.67 -9.08
N ALA A 141 6.99 -5.44 -7.79
CA ALA A 141 7.52 -6.45 -6.88
C ALA A 141 6.62 -7.69 -6.79
N VAL A 142 5.30 -7.49 -6.75
CA VAL A 142 4.32 -8.59 -6.79
C VAL A 142 4.42 -9.38 -8.10
N THR A 143 4.59 -8.73 -9.26
CA THR A 143 4.75 -9.44 -10.54
C THR A 143 6.01 -10.30 -10.55
N ILE A 144 7.15 -9.78 -10.05
CA ILE A 144 8.40 -10.55 -9.91
C ILE A 144 8.17 -11.75 -8.98
N PHE A 145 7.56 -11.52 -7.81
CA PHE A 145 7.25 -12.60 -6.87
C PHE A 145 6.45 -13.71 -7.52
N VAL A 146 5.39 -13.38 -8.26
CA VAL A 146 4.53 -14.37 -8.92
C VAL A 146 5.27 -15.10 -10.03
N LEU A 147 6.11 -14.41 -10.80
CA LEU A 147 6.93 -15.04 -11.86
C LEU A 147 7.94 -16.02 -11.25
N LEU A 148 8.63 -15.63 -10.19
CA LEU A 148 9.57 -16.51 -9.49
C LEU A 148 8.86 -17.71 -8.84
N ALA A 149 7.67 -17.50 -8.27
CA ALA A 149 6.88 -18.59 -7.69
C ALA A 149 6.33 -19.57 -8.76
N ALA A 150 6.10 -19.07 -9.99
CA ALA A 150 5.54 -19.88 -11.07
C ALA A 150 6.59 -20.64 -11.88
N PHE A 151 7.77 -20.06 -12.06
CA PHE A 151 8.81 -20.55 -12.98
C PHE A 151 10.17 -20.78 -12.31
N GLY A 152 10.33 -20.37 -11.04
CA GLY A 152 11.57 -20.59 -10.29
C GLY A 152 11.51 -21.83 -9.42
N ASP A 153 12.67 -22.41 -9.14
CA ASP A 153 12.83 -23.54 -8.22
C ASP A 153 12.85 -23.12 -6.74
N LEU A 154 12.41 -21.88 -6.45
CA LEU A 154 12.46 -21.30 -5.10
C LEU A 154 11.24 -21.73 -4.29
N SER A 155 11.47 -22.11 -3.03
CA SER A 155 10.38 -22.41 -2.10
C SER A 155 9.60 -21.13 -1.74
N VAL A 156 8.30 -21.28 -1.47
CA VAL A 156 7.42 -20.15 -1.08
C VAL A 156 7.96 -19.42 0.16
N VAL A 157 8.61 -20.14 1.07
CA VAL A 157 9.20 -19.57 2.29
C VAL A 157 10.39 -18.66 1.96
N GLU A 158 11.24 -19.05 1.02
CA GLU A 158 12.37 -18.23 0.56
C GLU A 158 11.91 -16.96 -0.15
N LEU A 159 10.80 -17.06 -0.91
CA LEU A 159 10.20 -15.91 -1.58
C LEU A 159 9.57 -14.90 -0.60
N MET A 160 9.09 -15.35 0.56
CA MET A 160 8.48 -14.45 1.56
C MET A 160 9.50 -13.54 2.27
N VAL A 161 10.78 -13.92 2.34
CA VAL A 161 11.78 -13.18 3.12
C VAL A 161 12.32 -11.96 2.38
N ALA A 162 12.62 -12.03 1.09
CA ALA A 162 13.07 -10.90 0.27
C ALA A 162 13.02 -11.24 -1.23
N PRO A 163 11.83 -11.34 -1.86
CA PRO A 163 11.71 -11.86 -3.23
C PRO A 163 12.44 -10.98 -4.25
N VAL A 164 12.32 -9.67 -4.13
CA VAL A 164 12.91 -8.73 -5.09
C VAL A 164 14.42 -8.65 -4.94
N ALA A 165 14.94 -8.58 -3.71
CA ALA A 165 16.38 -8.49 -3.47
C ALA A 165 17.11 -9.76 -3.94
N ARG A 166 16.54 -10.94 -3.72
CA ARG A 166 17.09 -12.21 -4.23
C ARG A 166 17.05 -12.29 -5.75
N ALA A 167 15.92 -11.91 -6.36
CA ALA A 167 15.80 -11.87 -7.81
C ALA A 167 16.88 -10.97 -8.45
N ILE A 168 17.10 -9.80 -7.87
CA ILE A 168 18.11 -8.85 -8.35
C ILE A 168 19.52 -9.41 -8.18
N ASN A 169 19.81 -10.12 -7.11
CA ASN A 169 21.10 -10.72 -6.87
C ASN A 169 21.38 -11.91 -7.82
N ASP A 170 20.36 -12.68 -8.15
CA ASP A 170 20.50 -13.85 -9.02
C ASP A 170 20.61 -13.49 -10.50
N SER A 171 19.98 -12.39 -10.93
CA SER A 171 20.01 -11.97 -12.33
C SER A 171 19.75 -10.48 -12.50
N TRP A 172 20.66 -9.80 -13.20
CA TRP A 172 20.48 -8.40 -13.59
C TRP A 172 19.22 -8.16 -14.44
N LEU A 173 18.68 -9.18 -15.10
CA LEU A 173 17.44 -9.11 -15.87
C LEU A 173 16.23 -8.77 -15.00
N TRP A 174 16.18 -9.29 -13.76
CA TRP A 174 15.12 -8.95 -12.81
C TRP A 174 15.20 -7.51 -12.34
N PHE A 175 16.41 -6.99 -12.17
CA PHE A 175 16.62 -5.57 -11.88
C PHE A 175 16.13 -4.70 -13.04
N LEU A 176 16.48 -5.06 -14.28
CA LEU A 176 16.04 -4.35 -15.48
C LEU A 176 14.51 -4.39 -15.60
N TYR A 177 13.90 -5.56 -15.39
CA TYR A 177 12.44 -5.71 -15.35
C TYR A 177 11.81 -4.79 -14.29
N PHE A 178 12.34 -4.78 -13.07
CA PHE A 178 11.85 -3.95 -11.97
C PHE A 178 11.88 -2.46 -12.33
N VAL A 179 12.99 -2.00 -12.89
CA VAL A 179 13.16 -0.60 -13.29
C VAL A 179 12.23 -0.23 -14.44
N ILE A 180 12.16 -1.06 -15.48
CA ILE A 180 11.33 -0.78 -16.67
C ILE A 180 9.84 -0.78 -16.30
N VAL A 181 9.35 -1.83 -15.65
CA VAL A 181 7.92 -1.94 -15.33
C VAL A 181 7.53 -0.93 -14.25
N GLY A 182 8.38 -0.70 -13.24
CA GLY A 182 8.16 0.31 -12.22
C GLY A 182 8.11 1.73 -12.80
N ALA A 183 9.06 2.09 -13.64
CA ALA A 183 9.08 3.39 -14.32
C ALA A 183 7.88 3.55 -15.28
N ALA A 184 7.54 2.53 -16.05
CA ALA A 184 6.36 2.52 -16.91
C ALA A 184 5.07 2.68 -16.10
N GLY A 185 4.94 2.00 -14.95
CA GLY A 185 3.82 2.13 -14.03
C GLY A 185 3.69 3.55 -13.47
N ILE A 186 4.80 4.13 -12.99
CA ILE A 186 4.84 5.51 -12.51
C ILE A 186 4.41 6.48 -13.62
N TYR A 187 5.02 6.36 -14.80
CA TYR A 187 4.71 7.22 -15.94
C TYR A 187 3.23 7.13 -16.34
N PHE A 188 2.70 5.92 -16.46
CA PHE A 188 1.30 5.69 -16.82
C PHE A 188 0.34 6.26 -15.76
N GLN A 189 0.61 6.04 -14.47
CA GLN A 189 -0.21 6.59 -13.39
C GLN A 189 -0.16 8.12 -13.35
N LEU A 190 1.01 8.73 -13.60
CA LEU A 190 1.15 10.19 -13.69
C LEU A 190 0.35 10.75 -14.86
N GLN A 191 0.40 10.12 -16.03
CA GLN A 191 -0.35 10.55 -17.21
C GLN A 191 -1.87 10.45 -17.00
N THR A 192 -2.32 9.31 -16.48
CA THR A 192 -3.76 9.02 -16.31
C THR A 192 -4.39 9.87 -15.21
N ASN A 193 -3.61 10.40 -14.26
CA ASN A 193 -4.11 11.19 -13.15
C ASN A 193 -3.84 12.71 -13.30
N LYS A 194 -3.30 13.15 -14.45
CA LYS A 194 -3.09 14.59 -14.71
C LYS A 194 -4.40 15.37 -14.73
N ASP A 195 -5.43 14.80 -15.33
CA ASP A 195 -6.71 15.49 -15.58
C ASP A 195 -7.51 15.75 -14.29
N TYR A 196 -7.29 14.95 -13.24
CA TYR A 196 -7.95 15.15 -11.95
C TYR A 196 -7.44 16.37 -11.16
N GLU A 197 -6.22 16.83 -11.41
CA GLU A 197 -5.67 18.01 -10.73
C GLU A 197 -6.07 19.33 -11.41
N ILE A 198 -6.23 19.31 -12.73
CA ILE A 198 -6.53 20.53 -13.53
C ILE A 198 -7.99 20.94 -13.37
N GLU A 199 -8.92 20.00 -13.26
CA GLU A 199 -10.35 20.32 -13.09
C GLU A 199 -10.69 20.87 -11.70
N GLU A 200 -10.09 20.37 -10.63
CA GLU A 200 -10.30 20.91 -9.29
C GLU A 200 -9.69 22.31 -9.14
N TYR A 201 -8.47 22.53 -9.62
CA TYR A 201 -7.83 23.84 -9.54
C TYR A 201 -8.60 24.89 -10.34
N ASN A 202 -9.09 24.55 -11.53
CA ASN A 202 -9.86 25.48 -12.37
C ASN A 202 -11.28 25.77 -11.81
N ARG A 203 -11.86 24.89 -10.99
CA ARG A 203 -13.14 25.17 -10.29
C ARG A 203 -13.01 26.20 -9.18
N TRP A 204 -11.85 26.33 -8.57
CA TRP A 204 -11.60 27.27 -7.47
C TRP A 204 -10.96 28.58 -7.92
N ALA A 205 -10.42 28.63 -9.14
CA ALA A 205 -9.78 29.80 -9.72
C ALA A 205 -10.69 30.67 -10.61
N GLY A 206 -11.94 30.24 -10.85
CA GLY A 206 -13.01 31.00 -11.55
C GLY A 206 -14.11 31.36 -10.60
#